data_8bb4bc35c50a8081c3b1306ec2f0bd37
#
_entry.id   8bb4bc35c50a8081c3b1306ec2f0bd37
#
_cell.length_a   1.000
_cell.length_b   1.000
_cell.length_c   1.000
_cell.angle_alpha   90.00
_cell.angle_beta   90.00
_cell.angle_gamma   90.00
#
_symmetry.space_group_name_H-M   'P 1'
#
loop_
_entity.id
_entity.type
_entity.pdbx_description
1 polymer ?
#
loop_
_entity_poly.entity_id
_entity_poly.type
_entity_poly.pdbx_seq_one_letter_code
_entity_poly.pdbx_strand_id
1 'polypeptide(L)'
;NAGMLIEAGVHYYEATGDDRLLKVATRLADYMVRTMGPAPKKNIVPAHSGPEEALVKLYKLYRDRPGLRAQTGAQSAAGDYLRLAEFWIGNRGVHCGYPLWGTWGNDSAERWIHEELYTAEFGPEARPAWGDYAQDSIRVFDQPAIVGHAVRATLLATGIAAAAYENGNADYIATAKRWWDDMAGKKLFVTGGVGAVHFDEKFGHDYYLPTDAYLETCAAVGVGFFSQAMNQLTGDAKYMDEFERALYNNVLAGVAASGRQYTYQNPLNTDRSERWEWHPCPCCPPMFLKIVSATPEFIYARDDRTVYVNLFIGSDA
;
A
#
# COMPACT_ATOMS: atom_id res chain seq x y z
N ASN A 1 6.42 -7.32 -5.95
CA ASN A 1 6.25 -7.57 -7.40
C ASN A 1 4.97 -8.34 -7.75
N ALA A 2 4.55 -9.35 -6.96
CA ALA A 2 3.36 -10.16 -7.27
C ALA A 2 2.08 -9.30 -7.31
N GLY A 3 1.87 -8.44 -6.30
CA GLY A 3 0.73 -7.51 -6.28
C GLY A 3 0.71 -6.59 -7.50
N MET A 4 1.85 -6.00 -7.85
CA MET A 4 1.96 -5.12 -9.02
C MET A 4 1.61 -5.82 -10.34
N LEU A 5 2.02 -7.09 -10.51
CA LEU A 5 1.66 -7.86 -11.70
C LEU A 5 0.15 -8.17 -11.76
N ILE A 6 -0.44 -8.56 -10.63
CA ILE A 6 -1.87 -8.87 -10.56
C ILE A 6 -2.69 -7.62 -10.86
N GLU A 7 -2.34 -6.51 -10.23
CA GLU A 7 -3.01 -5.23 -10.42
C GLU A 7 -2.87 -4.69 -11.85
N ALA A 8 -1.66 -4.77 -12.41
CA ALA A 8 -1.42 -4.41 -13.81
C ALA A 8 -2.27 -5.27 -14.77
N GLY A 9 -2.45 -6.57 -14.47
CA GLY A 9 -3.33 -7.45 -15.24
C GLY A 9 -4.78 -7.00 -15.20
N VAL A 10 -5.28 -6.62 -14.02
CA VAL A 10 -6.65 -6.12 -13.84
C VAL A 10 -6.86 -4.82 -14.61
N HIS A 11 -6.05 -3.79 -14.33
CA HIS A 11 -6.23 -2.47 -14.94
C HIS A 11 -5.97 -2.46 -16.45
N TYR A 12 -5.00 -3.24 -16.92
CA TYR A 12 -4.76 -3.36 -18.36
C TYR A 12 -5.98 -3.95 -19.08
N TYR A 13 -6.61 -4.97 -18.49
CA TYR A 13 -7.83 -5.55 -19.04
C TYR A 13 -9.00 -4.55 -19.01
N GLU A 14 -9.19 -3.83 -17.90
CA GLU A 14 -10.25 -2.83 -17.78
C GLU A 14 -10.10 -1.70 -18.79
N ALA A 15 -8.87 -1.26 -19.03
CA ALA A 15 -8.58 -0.18 -19.98
C ALA A 15 -8.65 -0.59 -21.47
N THR A 16 -8.33 -1.86 -21.79
CA THR A 16 -8.12 -2.29 -23.19
C THR A 16 -9.04 -3.41 -23.66
N GLY A 17 -9.63 -4.17 -22.75
CA GLY A 17 -10.32 -5.44 -23.02
C GLY A 17 -9.38 -6.61 -23.36
N ASP A 18 -8.06 -6.39 -23.40
CA ASP A 18 -7.08 -7.42 -23.73
C ASP A 18 -6.71 -8.25 -22.47
N ASP A 19 -7.03 -9.53 -22.51
CA ASP A 19 -6.88 -10.45 -21.37
C ASP A 19 -5.50 -11.14 -21.26
N ARG A 20 -4.56 -10.86 -22.16
CA ARG A 20 -3.26 -11.54 -22.18
C ARG A 20 -2.47 -11.36 -20.89
N LEU A 21 -2.37 -10.14 -20.37
CA LEU A 21 -1.69 -9.87 -19.11
C LEU A 21 -2.49 -10.40 -17.93
N LEU A 22 -3.83 -10.27 -17.97
CA LEU A 22 -4.71 -10.79 -16.94
C LEU A 22 -4.57 -12.31 -16.79
N LYS A 23 -4.42 -13.06 -17.88
CA LYS A 23 -4.15 -14.52 -17.85
C LYS A 23 -2.88 -14.86 -17.09
N VAL A 24 -1.81 -14.08 -17.28
CA VAL A 24 -0.55 -14.28 -16.55
C VAL A 24 -0.72 -13.98 -15.07
N ALA A 25 -1.34 -12.83 -14.75
CA ALA A 25 -1.64 -12.39 -13.40
C ALA A 25 -2.51 -13.40 -12.63
N THR A 26 -3.55 -13.92 -13.31
CA THR A 26 -4.45 -14.93 -12.75
C THR A 26 -3.73 -16.23 -12.41
N ARG A 27 -2.86 -16.73 -13.29
CA ARG A 27 -2.07 -17.94 -12.99
C ARG A 27 -1.17 -17.78 -11.78
N LEU A 28 -0.59 -16.57 -11.59
CA LEU A 28 0.18 -16.26 -10.38
C LEU A 28 -0.71 -16.24 -9.15
N ALA A 29 -1.87 -15.57 -9.22
CA ALA A 29 -2.82 -15.51 -8.12
C ALA A 29 -3.34 -16.92 -7.74
N ASP A 30 -3.67 -17.76 -8.71
CA ASP A 30 -4.07 -19.16 -8.49
C ASP A 30 -2.96 -19.97 -7.81
N TYR A 31 -1.70 -19.77 -8.22
CA TYR A 31 -0.57 -20.41 -7.55
C TYR A 31 -0.50 -19.98 -6.07
N MET A 32 -0.65 -18.69 -5.79
CA MET A 32 -0.62 -18.18 -4.42
C MET A 32 -1.79 -18.73 -3.59
N VAL A 33 -3.01 -18.72 -4.13
CA VAL A 33 -4.20 -19.31 -3.46
C VAL A 33 -3.99 -20.80 -3.14
N ARG A 34 -3.39 -21.55 -4.06
CA ARG A 34 -3.13 -22.98 -3.85
C ARG A 34 -2.08 -23.24 -2.80
N THR A 35 -1.03 -22.42 -2.73
CA THR A 35 0.17 -22.70 -1.93
C THR A 35 0.24 -21.95 -0.61
N MET A 36 -0.42 -20.80 -0.47
CA MET A 36 -0.38 -19.94 0.71
C MET A 36 -1.71 -19.95 1.44
N GLY A 37 -1.66 -19.87 2.76
CA GLY A 37 -2.85 -19.94 3.60
C GLY A 37 -2.58 -20.62 4.94
N PRO A 38 -3.63 -20.96 5.71
CA PRO A 38 -3.49 -21.74 6.93
C PRO A 38 -2.83 -23.09 6.66
N ALA A 39 -2.19 -23.67 7.69
CA ALA A 39 -1.63 -25.02 7.59
C ALA A 39 -2.67 -25.99 6.99
N PRO A 40 -2.27 -26.92 6.12
CA PRO A 40 -0.92 -27.32 5.73
C PRO A 40 -0.29 -26.46 4.60
N LYS A 41 -0.94 -25.39 4.15
CA LYS A 41 -0.35 -24.45 3.21
C LYS A 41 0.76 -23.62 3.88
N LYS A 42 1.50 -22.85 3.09
CA LYS A 42 2.53 -21.95 3.61
C LYS A 42 1.87 -20.83 4.42
N ASN A 43 2.04 -20.87 5.73
CA ASN A 43 1.54 -19.85 6.66
C ASN A 43 2.51 -18.68 6.72
N ILE A 44 2.48 -17.83 5.71
CA ILE A 44 3.34 -16.65 5.56
C ILE A 44 2.49 -15.43 5.19
N VAL A 45 3.03 -14.25 5.44
CA VAL A 45 2.49 -12.97 4.97
C VAL A 45 3.43 -12.36 3.93
N PRO A 46 2.93 -11.52 3.02
CA PRO A 46 3.79 -10.80 2.08
C PRO A 46 4.79 -9.92 2.84
N ALA A 47 6.07 -10.00 2.48
CA ALA A 47 7.10 -9.14 3.08
C ALA A 47 6.83 -7.66 2.80
N HIS A 48 6.46 -7.33 1.57
CA HIS A 48 5.97 -6.01 1.18
C HIS A 48 4.48 -6.08 0.88
N SER A 49 3.69 -5.24 1.54
CA SER A 49 2.25 -5.13 1.31
C SER A 49 1.97 -4.60 -0.11
N GLY A 50 0.76 -4.85 -0.58
CA GLY A 50 0.28 -4.55 -1.93
C GLY A 50 -0.43 -5.74 -2.58
N PRO A 51 0.03 -7.00 -2.41
CA PRO A 51 -0.70 -8.14 -2.93
C PRO A 51 -2.11 -8.29 -2.34
N GLU A 52 -2.34 -7.81 -1.12
CA GLU A 52 -3.64 -7.82 -0.45
C GLU A 52 -4.68 -7.04 -1.26
N GLU A 53 -4.39 -5.77 -1.58
CA GLU A 53 -5.27 -4.93 -2.41
C GLU A 53 -5.44 -5.51 -3.83
N ALA A 54 -4.34 -5.96 -4.44
CA ALA A 54 -4.36 -6.53 -5.77
C ALA A 54 -5.29 -7.74 -5.90
N LEU A 55 -5.32 -8.60 -4.88
CA LEU A 55 -6.24 -9.74 -4.82
C LEU A 55 -7.69 -9.31 -4.62
N VAL A 56 -7.94 -8.25 -3.85
CA VAL A 56 -9.29 -7.66 -3.74
C VAL A 56 -9.76 -7.13 -5.10
N LYS A 57 -8.90 -6.43 -5.84
CA LYS A 57 -9.22 -5.97 -7.21
C LYS A 57 -9.52 -7.13 -8.16
N LEU A 58 -8.72 -8.19 -8.12
CA LEU A 58 -8.96 -9.38 -8.93
C LEU A 58 -10.26 -10.09 -8.54
N TYR A 59 -10.56 -10.18 -7.24
CA TYR A 59 -11.84 -10.67 -6.74
C TYR A 59 -13.01 -9.87 -7.32
N LYS A 60 -12.97 -8.53 -7.22
CA LYS A 60 -14.01 -7.63 -7.75
C LYS A 60 -14.23 -7.86 -9.23
N LEU A 61 -13.17 -7.86 -10.03
CA LEU A 61 -13.24 -8.07 -11.47
C LEU A 61 -13.95 -9.39 -11.81
N TYR A 62 -13.61 -10.48 -11.11
CA TYR A 62 -14.22 -11.78 -11.39
C TYR A 62 -15.60 -11.98 -10.78
N ARG A 63 -15.93 -11.30 -9.69
CA ARG A 63 -17.29 -11.23 -9.15
C ARG A 63 -18.23 -10.55 -10.13
N ASP A 64 -17.82 -9.40 -10.64
CA ASP A 64 -18.64 -8.54 -11.51
C ASP A 64 -18.70 -9.05 -12.96
N ARG A 65 -17.72 -9.88 -13.35
CA ARG A 65 -17.63 -10.50 -14.70
C ARG A 65 -17.40 -12.02 -14.60
N PRO A 66 -18.40 -12.81 -14.19
CA PRO A 66 -18.20 -14.25 -13.91
C PRO A 66 -17.68 -15.06 -15.11
N GLY A 67 -18.10 -14.71 -16.35
CA GLY A 67 -17.64 -15.35 -17.58
C GLY A 67 -16.14 -15.17 -17.86
N LEU A 68 -15.55 -14.09 -17.36
CA LEU A 68 -14.13 -13.77 -17.56
C LEU A 68 -13.21 -14.78 -16.90
N ARG A 69 -13.64 -15.42 -15.79
CA ARG A 69 -12.86 -16.49 -15.14
C ARG A 69 -12.60 -17.66 -16.08
N ALA A 70 -13.62 -18.11 -16.79
CA ALA A 70 -13.48 -19.19 -17.77
C ALA A 70 -12.57 -18.76 -18.94
N GLN A 71 -12.73 -17.53 -19.41
CA GLN A 71 -11.94 -16.97 -20.51
C GLN A 71 -10.45 -16.87 -20.16
N THR A 72 -10.11 -16.51 -18.92
CA THR A 72 -8.73 -16.40 -18.47
C THR A 72 -8.12 -17.74 -18.01
N GLY A 73 -8.95 -18.78 -17.85
CA GLY A 73 -8.53 -20.08 -17.35
C GLY A 73 -8.25 -20.10 -15.84
N ALA A 74 -8.93 -19.22 -15.09
CA ALA A 74 -8.81 -19.15 -13.62
C ALA A 74 -9.21 -20.48 -12.97
N GLN A 75 -8.34 -21.00 -12.10
CA GLN A 75 -8.54 -22.26 -11.36
C GLN A 75 -9.29 -22.02 -10.03
N SER A 76 -9.10 -20.84 -9.44
CA SER A 76 -9.72 -20.47 -8.16
C SER A 76 -11.09 -19.84 -8.35
N ALA A 77 -11.99 -19.98 -7.38
CA ALA A 77 -13.20 -19.18 -7.33
C ALA A 77 -12.86 -17.72 -7.03
N ALA A 78 -13.70 -16.77 -7.47
CA ALA A 78 -13.44 -15.35 -7.20
C ALA A 78 -13.21 -15.09 -5.70
N GLY A 79 -14.07 -15.63 -4.82
CA GLY A 79 -13.92 -15.49 -3.37
C GLY A 79 -12.64 -16.08 -2.76
N ASP A 80 -11.90 -16.94 -3.48
CA ASP A 80 -10.64 -17.47 -2.98
C ASP A 80 -9.54 -16.39 -2.95
N TYR A 81 -9.58 -15.46 -3.89
CA TYR A 81 -8.63 -14.33 -3.92
C TYR A 81 -8.88 -13.39 -2.73
N LEU A 82 -10.15 -13.05 -2.45
CA LEU A 82 -10.50 -12.26 -1.26
C LEU A 82 -10.08 -12.98 0.03
N ARG A 83 -10.39 -14.29 0.15
CA ARG A 83 -9.99 -15.08 1.33
C ARG A 83 -8.48 -15.12 1.55
N LEU A 84 -7.68 -15.15 0.49
CA LEU A 84 -6.21 -15.09 0.64
C LEU A 84 -5.75 -13.71 1.10
N ALA A 85 -6.34 -12.62 0.57
CA ALA A 85 -6.06 -11.26 1.06
C ALA A 85 -6.41 -11.11 2.55
N GLU A 86 -7.60 -11.56 2.95
CA GLU A 86 -8.06 -11.56 4.34
C GLU A 86 -7.16 -12.41 5.25
N PHE A 87 -6.72 -13.58 4.76
CA PHE A 87 -5.78 -14.43 5.49
C PHE A 87 -4.45 -13.68 5.74
N TRP A 88 -3.88 -13.03 4.74
CA TRP A 88 -2.63 -12.30 4.92
C TRP A 88 -2.79 -11.12 5.88
N ILE A 89 -3.88 -10.36 5.77
CA ILE A 89 -4.18 -9.25 6.68
C ILE A 89 -4.33 -9.79 8.12
N GLY A 90 -5.20 -10.75 8.33
CA GLY A 90 -5.51 -11.27 9.67
C GLY A 90 -4.37 -12.08 10.31
N ASN A 91 -3.43 -12.58 9.48
CA ASN A 91 -2.30 -13.38 9.95
C ASN A 91 -1.09 -12.54 10.37
N ARG A 92 -1.07 -11.23 10.06
CA ARG A 92 0.01 -10.34 10.53
C ARG A 92 0.00 -10.24 12.04
N GLY A 93 1.17 -10.49 12.63
CA GLY A 93 1.38 -10.52 14.06
C GLY A 93 0.89 -11.77 14.78
N VAL A 94 0.35 -12.78 14.06
CA VAL A 94 -0.13 -14.03 14.64
C VAL A 94 0.38 -15.30 13.97
N HIS A 95 1.10 -15.21 12.87
CA HIS A 95 1.70 -16.37 12.19
C HIS A 95 2.86 -16.94 13.02
N CYS A 96 2.58 -17.93 13.80
CA CYS A 96 3.55 -18.56 14.68
C CYS A 96 4.75 -19.14 13.93
N GLY A 97 5.96 -18.79 14.40
CA GLY A 97 7.20 -19.44 13.98
C GLY A 97 7.76 -19.00 12.62
N TYR A 98 7.16 -18.00 12.00
CA TYR A 98 7.69 -17.44 10.77
C TYR A 98 8.01 -15.96 10.94
N PRO A 99 9.17 -15.60 11.48
CA PRO A 99 9.55 -14.20 11.63
C PRO A 99 9.62 -13.56 10.24
N LEU A 100 9.23 -12.30 10.15
CA LEU A 100 9.25 -11.56 8.87
C LEU A 100 10.60 -11.69 8.16
N TRP A 101 11.69 -11.62 8.91
CA TRP A 101 13.05 -11.76 8.41
C TRP A 101 13.33 -13.13 7.80
N GLY A 102 12.60 -14.17 8.17
CA GLY A 102 12.62 -15.46 7.49
C GLY A 102 12.05 -15.40 6.07
N THR A 103 11.24 -14.39 5.75
CA THR A 103 10.72 -14.15 4.40
C THR A 103 11.71 -13.44 3.49
N TRP A 104 12.77 -12.85 4.04
CA TRP A 104 13.80 -12.09 3.33
C TRP A 104 15.07 -12.89 3.06
N GLY A 105 15.08 -14.15 3.35
CA GLY A 105 16.24 -15.01 3.16
C GLY A 105 16.78 -15.60 4.44
N ASN A 106 16.24 -15.23 5.59
CA ASN A 106 16.58 -15.82 6.90
C ASN A 106 18.05 -15.66 7.28
N ASP A 107 18.71 -14.59 6.82
CA ASP A 107 20.09 -14.35 7.14
C ASP A 107 20.19 -13.65 8.51
N SER A 108 20.78 -14.36 9.46
CA SER A 108 21.07 -13.83 10.80
C SER A 108 22.02 -12.61 10.75
N ALA A 109 22.87 -12.53 9.73
CA ALA A 109 23.78 -11.41 9.54
C ALA A 109 23.03 -10.14 9.12
N GLU A 110 22.05 -10.26 8.21
CA GLU A 110 21.21 -9.13 7.81
C GLU A 110 20.40 -8.58 8.98
N ARG A 111 19.82 -9.45 9.79
CA ARG A 111 19.13 -9.09 11.03
C ARG A 111 20.04 -8.34 11.99
N TRP A 112 21.27 -8.83 12.17
CA TRP A 112 22.26 -8.21 13.06
C TRP A 112 22.66 -6.81 12.56
N ILE A 113 22.90 -6.64 11.26
CA ILE A 113 23.23 -5.34 10.65
C ILE A 113 22.10 -4.33 10.90
N HIS A 114 20.85 -4.71 10.69
CA HIS A 114 19.71 -3.84 10.96
C HIS A 114 19.60 -3.45 12.43
N GLU A 115 19.85 -4.38 13.35
CA GLU A 115 19.84 -4.12 14.78
C GLU A 115 20.95 -3.13 15.18
N GLU A 116 22.15 -3.29 14.63
CA GLU A 116 23.28 -2.41 14.87
C GLU A 116 23.04 -0.99 14.35
N LEU A 117 22.55 -0.87 13.11
CA LEU A 117 22.23 0.42 12.51
C LEU A 117 21.12 1.14 13.27
N TYR A 118 20.09 0.40 13.70
CA TYR A 118 19.02 0.97 14.51
C TYR A 118 19.52 1.51 15.84
N THR A 119 20.36 0.74 16.52
CA THR A 119 20.96 1.16 17.79
C THR A 119 21.90 2.36 17.62
N ALA A 120 22.64 2.43 16.51
CA ALA A 120 23.49 3.57 16.17
C ALA A 120 22.68 4.86 15.94
N GLU A 121 21.50 4.75 15.32
CA GLU A 121 20.63 5.90 15.04
C GLU A 121 19.85 6.36 16.28
N PHE A 122 19.31 5.43 17.07
CA PHE A 122 18.36 5.71 18.15
C PHE A 122 18.95 5.53 19.56
N GLY A 123 20.22 5.17 19.68
CA GLY A 123 20.95 5.01 20.92
C GLY A 123 21.05 3.56 21.44
N PRO A 124 21.94 3.32 22.43
CA PRO A 124 22.30 1.97 22.86
C PRO A 124 21.18 1.21 23.59
N GLU A 125 20.18 1.91 24.10
CA GLU A 125 19.01 1.31 24.76
C GLU A 125 17.89 0.98 23.78
N ALA A 126 17.99 1.44 22.53
CA ALA A 126 17.00 1.15 21.51
C ALA A 126 17.01 -0.35 21.15
N ARG A 127 15.84 -0.88 20.89
CA ARG A 127 15.68 -2.24 20.40
C ARG A 127 14.81 -2.21 19.15
N PRO A 128 15.24 -2.81 18.04
CA PRO A 128 14.44 -2.85 16.84
C PRO A 128 13.17 -3.68 17.08
N ALA A 129 12.04 -3.10 16.76
CA ALA A 129 10.79 -3.83 16.69
C ALA A 129 10.69 -4.49 15.31
N TRP A 130 11.29 -5.63 15.15
CA TRP A 130 11.41 -6.31 13.84
C TRP A 130 10.09 -6.52 13.14
N GLY A 131 9.04 -6.86 13.90
CA GLY A 131 7.70 -6.99 13.38
C GLY A 131 7.08 -5.66 12.95
N ASP A 132 7.42 -4.54 13.61
CA ASP A 132 6.87 -3.22 13.30
C ASP A 132 7.25 -2.77 11.89
N TYR A 133 8.45 -3.07 11.43
CA TYR A 133 8.90 -2.71 10.08
C TYR A 133 7.89 -3.12 8.99
N ALA A 134 7.25 -4.27 9.15
CA ALA A 134 6.23 -4.76 8.22
C ALA A 134 4.86 -4.96 8.87
N GLN A 135 4.57 -4.20 9.93
CA GLN A 135 3.29 -4.24 10.63
C GLN A 135 2.94 -5.63 11.20
N ASP A 136 3.95 -6.36 11.69
CA ASP A 136 3.86 -7.77 12.04
C ASP A 136 4.29 -8.07 13.50
N SER A 137 4.43 -7.04 14.36
CA SER A 137 4.85 -7.18 15.75
C SER A 137 3.75 -7.75 16.65
N ILE A 138 2.52 -7.33 16.42
CA ILE A 138 1.30 -7.80 17.07
C ILE A 138 0.20 -7.92 16.03
N ARG A 139 -0.86 -8.64 16.38
CA ARG A 139 -2.02 -8.79 15.49
C ARG A 139 -2.45 -7.45 14.92
N VAL A 140 -2.61 -7.36 13.60
CA VAL A 140 -2.88 -6.10 12.90
C VAL A 140 -4.10 -5.36 13.45
N PHE A 141 -5.14 -6.10 13.86
CA PHE A 141 -6.37 -5.51 14.42
C PHE A 141 -6.18 -4.93 15.83
N ASP A 142 -5.11 -5.31 16.51
CA ASP A 142 -4.79 -4.82 17.86
C ASP A 142 -3.72 -3.71 17.84
N GLN A 143 -3.11 -3.42 16.67
CA GLN A 143 -2.13 -2.35 16.54
C GLN A 143 -2.77 -0.98 16.76
N PRO A 144 -2.32 -0.20 17.75
CA PRO A 144 -2.96 1.07 18.12
C PRO A 144 -2.67 2.20 17.13
N ALA A 145 -1.59 2.10 16.37
CA ALA A 145 -1.07 3.13 15.50
C ALA A 145 -0.53 2.55 14.19
N ILE A 146 -0.43 3.37 13.16
CA ILE A 146 0.29 3.02 11.93
C ILE A 146 1.79 3.22 12.17
N VAL A 147 2.58 2.16 11.97
CA VAL A 147 4.02 2.12 12.29
C VAL A 147 4.82 1.39 11.23
N GLY A 148 6.14 1.44 11.36
CA GLY A 148 7.08 0.73 10.49
C GLY A 148 7.30 1.42 9.15
N HIS A 149 7.76 0.67 8.16
CA HIS A 149 8.05 1.20 6.82
C HIS A 149 6.81 1.83 6.20
N ALA A 150 6.90 3.12 5.85
CA ALA A 150 5.73 3.94 5.52
C ALA A 150 4.96 3.43 4.28
N VAL A 151 5.67 3.01 3.23
CA VAL A 151 5.02 2.47 2.02
C VAL A 151 4.30 1.15 2.31
N ARG A 152 4.94 0.25 3.08
CA ARG A 152 4.30 -1.03 3.46
C ARG A 152 3.04 -0.80 4.29
N ALA A 153 3.11 0.11 5.27
CA ALA A 153 2.00 0.42 6.15
C ALA A 153 0.81 1.04 5.40
N THR A 154 1.08 2.02 4.53
CA THR A 154 0.00 2.68 3.75
C THR A 154 -0.63 1.73 2.74
N LEU A 155 0.15 0.88 2.06
CA LEU A 155 -0.38 -0.13 1.15
C LEU A 155 -1.15 -1.24 1.88
N LEU A 156 -0.72 -1.64 3.08
CA LEU A 156 -1.49 -2.57 3.92
C LEU A 156 -2.81 -1.94 4.35
N ALA A 157 -2.78 -0.68 4.80
CA ALA A 157 -3.98 0.07 5.17
C ALA A 157 -4.97 0.19 4.01
N THR A 158 -4.46 0.40 2.78
CA THR A 158 -5.27 0.35 1.55
C THR A 158 -5.94 -1.01 1.38
N GLY A 159 -5.17 -2.10 1.53
CA GLY A 159 -5.70 -3.47 1.45
C GLY A 159 -6.75 -3.77 2.53
N ILE A 160 -6.53 -3.29 3.76
CA ILE A 160 -7.49 -3.43 4.87
C ILE A 160 -8.79 -2.68 4.54
N ALA A 161 -8.72 -1.43 4.08
CA ALA A 161 -9.90 -0.63 3.72
C ALA A 161 -10.64 -1.23 2.52
N ALA A 162 -9.93 -1.71 1.51
CA ALA A 162 -10.51 -2.37 0.35
C ALA A 162 -11.23 -3.68 0.73
N ALA A 163 -10.62 -4.50 1.59
CA ALA A 163 -11.26 -5.71 2.11
C ALA A 163 -12.47 -5.38 2.99
N ALA A 164 -12.37 -4.34 3.84
CA ALA A 164 -13.48 -3.86 4.67
C ALA A 164 -14.70 -3.46 3.83
N TYR A 165 -14.48 -2.81 2.69
CA TYR A 165 -15.54 -2.44 1.76
C TYR A 165 -16.29 -3.66 1.22
N GLU A 166 -15.58 -4.74 0.93
CA GLU A 166 -16.15 -5.96 0.36
C GLU A 166 -16.82 -6.88 1.39
N ASN A 167 -16.25 -6.96 2.60
CA ASN A 167 -16.72 -7.92 3.61
C ASN A 167 -17.56 -7.30 4.75
N GLY A 168 -17.57 -5.96 4.89
CA GLY A 168 -18.28 -5.25 5.96
C GLY A 168 -17.78 -5.57 7.38
N ASN A 169 -16.60 -6.16 7.52
CA ASN A 169 -16.09 -6.62 8.82
C ASN A 169 -15.70 -5.45 9.72
N ALA A 170 -16.26 -5.42 10.93
CA ALA A 170 -16.08 -4.34 11.89
C ALA A 170 -14.61 -4.15 12.33
N ASP A 171 -13.84 -5.22 12.48
CA ASP A 171 -12.43 -5.15 12.88
C ASP A 171 -11.57 -4.46 11.79
N TYR A 172 -11.85 -4.78 10.51
CA TYR A 172 -11.19 -4.14 9.38
C TYR A 172 -11.53 -2.64 9.31
N ILE A 173 -12.82 -2.31 9.42
CA ILE A 173 -13.29 -0.91 9.42
C ILE A 173 -12.67 -0.13 10.57
N ALA A 174 -12.67 -0.68 11.78
CA ALA A 174 -12.11 -0.04 12.96
C ALA A 174 -10.60 0.18 12.83
N THR A 175 -9.88 -0.81 12.28
CA THR A 175 -8.43 -0.71 12.07
C THR A 175 -8.09 0.34 11.01
N ALA A 176 -8.77 0.33 9.86
CA ALA A 176 -8.56 1.32 8.82
C ALA A 176 -8.79 2.74 9.35
N LYS A 177 -9.89 2.99 10.07
CA LYS A 177 -10.18 4.30 10.69
C LYS A 177 -9.12 4.70 11.71
N ARG A 178 -8.75 3.80 12.60
CA ARG A 178 -7.75 4.06 13.65
C ARG A 178 -6.38 4.42 13.05
N TRP A 179 -5.94 3.67 12.05
CA TRP A 179 -4.67 3.95 11.38
C TRP A 179 -4.72 5.23 10.56
N TRP A 180 -5.86 5.54 9.96
CA TRP A 180 -6.06 6.82 9.30
C TRP A 180 -5.96 7.99 10.29
N ASP A 181 -6.70 7.93 11.38
CA ASP A 181 -6.73 9.00 12.38
C ASP A 181 -5.35 9.22 13.00
N ASP A 182 -4.60 8.14 13.25
CA ASP A 182 -3.22 8.23 13.75
C ASP A 182 -2.28 8.84 12.70
N MET A 183 -2.37 8.41 11.45
CA MET A 183 -1.55 8.95 10.34
C MET A 183 -1.86 10.42 10.10
N ALA A 184 -3.11 10.74 9.83
CA ALA A 184 -3.53 12.09 9.43
C ALA A 184 -3.40 13.09 10.58
N GLY A 185 -3.69 12.68 11.82
CA GLY A 185 -3.66 13.56 12.99
C GLY A 185 -2.26 13.80 13.56
N LYS A 186 -1.28 12.94 13.28
CA LYS A 186 -0.01 12.97 14.02
C LYS A 186 1.24 12.83 13.17
N LYS A 187 1.17 12.25 11.97
CA LYS A 187 2.34 11.79 11.19
C LYS A 187 2.36 12.29 9.76
N LEU A 188 1.32 13.01 9.35
CA LEU A 188 1.16 13.57 8.02
C LEU A 188 1.84 14.94 7.95
N PHE A 189 2.65 15.14 6.93
CA PHE A 189 3.30 16.42 6.65
C PHE A 189 2.39 17.33 5.83
N VAL A 190 2.70 18.62 5.83
CA VAL A 190 1.92 19.64 5.11
C VAL A 190 1.79 19.35 3.61
N THR A 191 2.73 18.60 3.04
CA THR A 191 2.73 18.18 1.62
C THR A 191 1.89 16.91 1.38
N GLY A 192 1.28 16.31 2.40
CA GLY A 192 0.64 15.01 2.28
C GLY A 192 1.63 13.83 2.27
N GLY A 193 2.91 14.09 2.53
CA GLY A 193 3.93 13.05 2.70
C GLY A 193 3.89 12.42 4.10
N VAL A 194 4.37 11.21 4.22
CA VAL A 194 4.58 10.47 5.47
C VAL A 194 5.92 9.73 5.45
N GLY A 195 6.33 9.19 6.59
CA GLY A 195 7.61 8.48 6.70
C GLY A 195 8.77 9.43 6.97
N ALA A 196 8.85 9.91 8.22
CA ALA A 196 9.83 10.93 8.61
C ALA A 196 11.26 10.40 8.74
N VAL A 197 11.41 9.11 9.06
CA VAL A 197 12.69 8.51 9.47
C VAL A 197 13.41 7.91 8.27
N HIS A 198 14.66 8.31 8.06
CA HIS A 198 15.50 7.80 6.96
C HIS A 198 15.81 6.31 7.13
N PHE A 199 16.19 5.90 8.33
CA PHE A 199 16.46 4.50 8.60
C PHE A 199 15.19 3.66 8.48
N ASP A 200 15.23 2.63 7.69
CA ASP A 200 14.08 1.75 7.38
C ASP A 200 12.88 2.48 6.75
N GLU A 201 13.05 3.72 6.24
CA GLU A 201 12.01 4.46 5.50
C GLU A 201 10.67 4.50 6.24
N LYS A 202 10.72 4.72 7.56
CA LYS A 202 9.58 4.43 8.45
C LYS A 202 8.90 5.67 9.01
N PHE A 203 7.72 5.46 9.55
CA PHE A 203 7.05 6.44 10.40
C PHE A 203 7.91 6.80 11.61
N GLY A 204 7.93 8.07 11.97
CA GLY A 204 8.41 8.53 13.27
C GLY A 204 7.38 8.32 14.37
N HIS A 205 7.76 8.68 15.60
CA HIS A 205 6.81 8.78 16.71
C HIS A 205 5.79 9.90 16.47
N ASP A 206 4.77 9.97 17.31
CA ASP A 206 3.72 11.00 17.21
C ASP A 206 4.33 12.41 17.19
N TYR A 207 3.91 13.22 16.21
CA TYR A 207 4.35 14.61 16.01
C TYR A 207 5.85 14.80 15.68
N TYR A 208 6.56 13.74 15.31
CA TYR A 208 7.91 13.85 14.77
C TYR A 208 7.84 14.25 13.30
N LEU A 209 7.89 15.57 13.06
CA LEU A 209 7.74 16.20 11.74
C LEU A 209 8.91 17.14 11.41
N PRO A 210 10.15 16.64 11.38
CA PRO A 210 11.30 17.46 11.07
C PRO A 210 11.26 17.96 9.62
N THR A 211 11.87 19.12 9.36
CA THR A 211 11.84 19.74 8.01
C THR A 211 12.72 19.01 7.01
N ASP A 212 13.69 18.24 7.45
CA ASP A 212 14.59 17.39 6.67
C ASP A 212 14.15 15.93 6.61
N ALA A 213 12.87 15.65 6.93
CA ALA A 213 12.29 14.32 6.92
C ALA A 213 12.45 13.58 5.57
N TYR A 214 12.46 12.24 5.64
CA TYR A 214 12.66 11.39 4.45
C TYR A 214 11.59 11.56 3.37
N LEU A 215 10.34 11.39 3.71
CA LEU A 215 9.17 11.60 2.86
C LEU A 215 9.28 10.98 1.46
N GLU A 216 9.38 9.67 1.41
CA GLU A 216 9.49 8.93 0.15
C GLU A 216 8.27 9.20 -0.77
N THR A 217 8.54 9.38 -2.07
CA THR A 217 7.47 9.54 -3.08
C THR A 217 6.48 8.38 -3.05
N CYS A 218 6.94 7.13 -2.91
CA CYS A 218 6.04 5.97 -2.81
C CYS A 218 5.14 6.02 -1.58
N ALA A 219 5.61 6.59 -0.46
CA ALA A 219 4.81 6.73 0.75
C ALA A 219 3.65 7.71 0.54
N ALA A 220 3.90 8.83 -0.16
CA ALA A 220 2.85 9.77 -0.54
C ALA A 220 1.83 9.14 -1.51
N VAL A 221 2.29 8.33 -2.47
CA VAL A 221 1.39 7.52 -3.31
C VAL A 221 0.54 6.57 -2.46
N GLY A 222 1.15 5.94 -1.46
CA GLY A 222 0.44 5.10 -0.49
C GLY A 222 -0.62 5.87 0.31
N VAL A 223 -0.34 7.11 0.74
CA VAL A 223 -1.35 8.00 1.35
C VAL A 223 -2.51 8.23 0.38
N GLY A 224 -2.22 8.52 -0.90
CA GLY A 224 -3.26 8.71 -1.91
C GLY A 224 -4.17 7.49 -2.04
N PHE A 225 -3.63 6.28 -2.21
CA PHE A 225 -4.44 5.07 -2.33
C PHE A 225 -5.20 4.73 -1.05
N PHE A 226 -4.60 4.93 0.12
CA PHE A 226 -5.30 4.73 1.38
C PHE A 226 -6.45 5.74 1.55
N SER A 227 -6.23 7.00 1.17
CA SER A 227 -7.26 8.03 1.15
C SER A 227 -8.44 7.63 0.25
N GLN A 228 -8.16 7.20 -0.95
CA GLN A 228 -9.19 6.78 -1.91
C GLN A 228 -9.98 5.57 -1.39
N ALA A 229 -9.30 4.55 -0.84
CA ALA A 229 -9.96 3.38 -0.26
C ALA A 229 -10.85 3.74 0.94
N MET A 230 -10.42 4.69 1.77
CA MET A 230 -11.21 5.21 2.89
C MET A 230 -12.42 6.03 2.42
N ASN A 231 -12.28 6.81 1.34
CA ASN A 231 -13.41 7.51 0.73
C ASN A 231 -14.44 6.50 0.19
N GLN A 232 -14.02 5.46 -0.51
CA GLN A 232 -14.93 4.40 -0.95
C GLN A 232 -15.64 3.71 0.23
N LEU A 233 -14.93 3.46 1.32
CA LEU A 233 -15.47 2.78 2.49
C LEU A 233 -16.52 3.64 3.24
N THR A 234 -16.38 4.97 3.22
CA THR A 234 -17.14 5.85 4.12
C THR A 234 -17.98 6.93 3.43
N GLY A 235 -17.63 7.32 2.20
CA GLY A 235 -18.21 8.47 1.50
C GLY A 235 -17.79 9.84 2.04
N ASP A 236 -16.82 9.92 2.96
CA ASP A 236 -16.40 11.18 3.58
C ASP A 236 -15.35 11.89 2.72
N ALA A 237 -15.62 13.16 2.38
CA ALA A 237 -14.76 13.97 1.50
C ALA A 237 -13.38 14.26 2.09
N LYS A 238 -13.22 14.27 3.42
CA LYS A 238 -11.93 14.55 4.09
C LYS A 238 -10.79 13.66 3.57
N TYR A 239 -11.12 12.44 3.15
CA TYR A 239 -10.13 11.52 2.60
C TYR A 239 -9.64 11.98 1.22
N MET A 240 -10.53 12.54 0.40
CA MET A 240 -10.14 13.04 -0.92
C MET A 240 -9.38 14.37 -0.82
N ASP A 241 -9.59 15.17 0.22
CA ASP A 241 -8.75 16.34 0.51
C ASP A 241 -7.28 15.94 0.72
N GLU A 242 -7.05 14.83 1.43
CA GLU A 242 -5.68 14.32 1.65
C GLU A 242 -5.12 13.61 0.40
N PHE A 243 -5.97 12.95 -0.39
CA PHE A 243 -5.57 12.43 -1.70
C PHE A 243 -5.03 13.56 -2.59
N GLU A 244 -5.80 14.64 -2.71
CA GLU A 244 -5.44 15.81 -3.53
C GLU A 244 -4.15 16.46 -3.03
N ARG A 245 -4.03 16.63 -1.71
CA ARG A 245 -2.82 17.18 -1.07
C ARG A 245 -1.57 16.34 -1.39
N ALA A 246 -1.64 15.02 -1.16
CA ALA A 246 -0.53 14.12 -1.44
C ALA A 246 -0.18 14.10 -2.94
N LEU A 247 -1.20 14.05 -3.81
CA LEU A 247 -0.99 14.05 -5.25
C LEU A 247 -0.25 15.31 -5.73
N TYR A 248 -0.75 16.50 -5.40
CA TYR A 248 -0.18 17.74 -5.93
C TYR A 248 1.11 18.17 -5.25
N ASN A 249 1.21 18.03 -3.93
CA ASN A 249 2.30 18.64 -3.18
C ASN A 249 3.47 17.70 -2.87
N ASN A 250 3.32 16.39 -3.08
CA ASN A 250 4.41 15.43 -2.90
C ASN A 250 4.64 14.60 -4.18
N VAL A 251 3.62 13.88 -4.65
CA VAL A 251 3.77 12.95 -5.78
C VAL A 251 4.17 13.68 -7.07
N LEU A 252 3.40 14.70 -7.48
CA LEU A 252 3.70 15.46 -8.70
C LEU A 252 4.94 16.33 -8.54
N ALA A 253 5.18 16.88 -7.36
CA ALA A 253 6.40 17.60 -7.04
C ALA A 253 7.66 16.71 -7.16
N GLY A 254 7.51 15.40 -6.93
CA GLY A 254 8.57 14.41 -7.06
C GLY A 254 9.05 14.15 -8.49
N VAL A 255 8.38 14.66 -9.53
CA VAL A 255 8.76 14.43 -10.93
C VAL A 255 9.15 15.74 -11.60
N ALA A 256 10.26 15.73 -12.35
CA ALA A 256 10.69 16.87 -13.12
C ALA A 256 9.69 17.20 -14.25
N ALA A 257 9.54 18.46 -14.60
CA ALA A 257 8.69 18.89 -15.71
C ALA A 257 9.04 18.21 -17.05
N SER A 258 10.28 17.76 -17.21
CA SER A 258 10.73 16.99 -18.38
C SER A 258 10.18 15.56 -18.42
N GLY A 259 9.66 15.03 -17.30
CA GLY A 259 9.26 13.64 -17.14
C GLY A 259 10.42 12.63 -17.11
N ARG A 260 11.67 13.08 -17.05
CA ARG A 260 12.86 12.22 -17.19
C ARG A 260 13.61 11.99 -15.87
N GLN A 261 13.26 12.74 -14.84
CA GLN A 261 13.92 12.67 -13.54
C GLN A 261 12.87 12.73 -12.43
N TYR A 262 13.18 12.13 -11.31
CA TYR A 262 12.30 12.10 -10.14
C TYR A 262 13.09 12.20 -8.84
N THR A 263 12.42 12.60 -7.76
CA THR A 263 12.95 12.53 -6.41
C THR A 263 12.51 11.22 -5.76
N TYR A 264 13.41 10.61 -4.99
CA TYR A 264 13.06 9.53 -4.10
C TYR A 264 12.52 10.10 -2.78
N GLN A 265 13.25 11.04 -2.20
CA GLN A 265 12.96 11.75 -0.95
C GLN A 265 12.47 13.19 -1.25
N ASN A 266 11.53 13.67 -0.44
CA ASN A 266 10.93 15.00 -0.61
C ASN A 266 10.93 15.81 0.69
N PRO A 267 12.09 16.10 1.30
CA PRO A 267 12.17 16.91 2.52
C PRO A 267 11.60 18.31 2.28
N LEU A 268 11.04 18.92 3.33
CA LEU A 268 10.49 20.28 3.25
C LEU A 268 11.61 21.34 3.15
N ASN A 269 12.76 21.05 3.71
CA ASN A 269 13.93 21.92 3.68
C ASN A 269 15.19 21.10 3.47
N THR A 270 15.92 21.41 2.40
CA THR A 270 17.19 20.75 2.11
C THR A 270 18.06 21.65 1.24
N ASP A 271 19.36 21.61 1.45
CA ASP A 271 20.39 22.17 0.56
C ASP A 271 20.85 21.18 -0.52
N ARG A 272 20.36 19.95 -0.46
CA ARG A 272 20.70 18.80 -1.34
C ARG A 272 19.46 18.16 -1.91
N SER A 273 18.81 18.85 -2.85
CA SER A 273 17.73 18.24 -3.62
C SER A 273 18.31 17.57 -4.86
N GLU A 274 18.22 16.26 -4.94
CA GLU A 274 18.67 15.50 -6.10
C GLU A 274 17.48 14.87 -6.82
N ARG A 275 17.41 15.10 -8.14
CA ARG A 275 16.51 14.37 -9.02
C ARG A 275 17.31 13.33 -9.79
N TRP A 276 16.83 12.10 -9.75
CA TRP A 276 17.48 10.95 -10.34
C TRP A 276 16.92 10.66 -11.73
N GLU A 277 17.76 10.38 -12.71
CA GLU A 277 17.32 9.70 -13.93
C GLU A 277 17.03 8.25 -13.65
N TRP A 278 17.83 7.61 -12.79
CA TRP A 278 17.66 6.26 -12.33
C TRP A 278 18.26 6.08 -10.93
N HIS A 279 17.43 5.73 -9.97
CA HIS A 279 17.85 5.38 -8.60
C HIS A 279 18.08 3.87 -8.51
N PRO A 280 19.04 3.33 -7.71
CA PRO A 280 19.25 1.90 -7.50
C PRO A 280 18.00 1.13 -7.07
N CYS A 281 17.12 1.77 -6.29
CA CYS A 281 15.77 1.27 -6.02
C CYS A 281 14.74 2.06 -6.84
N PRO A 282 14.32 1.59 -8.02
CA PRO A 282 13.42 2.34 -8.91
C PRO A 282 11.94 2.11 -8.58
N CYS A 283 11.56 2.14 -7.32
CA CYS A 283 10.17 1.92 -6.89
C CYS A 283 9.25 3.11 -7.18
N CYS A 284 9.79 4.34 -7.09
CA CYS A 284 8.98 5.57 -7.20
C CYS A 284 8.38 5.80 -8.60
N PRO A 285 9.10 5.60 -9.73
CA PRO A 285 8.51 5.81 -11.06
C PRO A 285 7.26 4.94 -11.33
N PRO A 286 7.24 3.61 -11.11
CA PRO A 286 6.04 2.83 -11.31
C PRO A 286 4.91 3.18 -10.34
N MET A 287 5.21 3.56 -9.10
CA MET A 287 4.19 4.03 -8.16
C MET A 287 3.59 5.37 -8.59
N PHE A 288 4.41 6.30 -9.09
CA PHE A 288 3.95 7.53 -9.69
C PHE A 288 3.02 7.27 -10.88
N LEU A 289 3.43 6.41 -11.83
CA LEU A 289 2.60 6.06 -12.98
C LEU A 289 1.29 5.40 -12.55
N LYS A 290 1.31 4.55 -11.53
CA LYS A 290 0.13 3.88 -10.97
C LYS A 290 -0.90 4.91 -10.50
N ILE A 291 -0.52 5.87 -9.65
CA ILE A 291 -1.48 6.81 -9.08
C ILE A 291 -1.98 7.80 -10.13
N VAL A 292 -1.12 8.31 -11.00
CA VAL A 292 -1.52 9.25 -12.06
C VAL A 292 -2.49 8.59 -13.04
N SER A 293 -2.22 7.33 -13.43
CA SER A 293 -3.12 6.59 -14.32
C SER A 293 -4.46 6.21 -13.66
N ALA A 294 -4.48 6.02 -12.34
CA ALA A 294 -5.71 5.71 -11.60
C ALA A 294 -6.54 6.96 -11.24
N THR A 295 -5.93 8.15 -11.17
CA THR A 295 -6.61 9.39 -10.76
C THR A 295 -7.91 9.67 -11.51
N PRO A 296 -8.03 9.45 -12.84
CA PRO A 296 -9.31 9.66 -13.56
C PRO A 296 -10.48 8.85 -12.98
N GLU A 297 -10.24 7.66 -12.45
CA GLU A 297 -11.26 6.81 -11.84
C GLU A 297 -11.76 7.33 -10.48
N PHE A 298 -11.03 8.28 -9.88
CA PHE A 298 -11.31 8.81 -8.55
C PHE A 298 -12.00 10.18 -8.57
N ILE A 299 -12.11 10.81 -9.74
CA ILE A 299 -12.70 12.16 -9.90
C ILE A 299 -14.15 12.16 -9.44
N TYR A 300 -14.89 11.12 -9.79
CA TYR A 300 -16.29 10.97 -9.43
C TYR A 300 -16.53 9.64 -8.73
N ALA A 301 -17.48 9.65 -7.80
CA ALA A 301 -18.08 8.45 -7.26
C ALA A 301 -19.60 8.60 -7.29
N ARG A 302 -20.34 7.51 -7.26
CA ARG A 302 -21.80 7.53 -7.20
C ARG A 302 -22.35 6.38 -6.37
N ASP A 303 -23.46 6.63 -5.74
CA ASP A 303 -24.38 5.61 -5.26
C ASP A 303 -25.72 5.73 -6.06
N ASP A 304 -26.75 5.05 -5.60
CA ASP A 304 -28.06 5.04 -6.28
C ASP A 304 -28.74 6.43 -6.35
N ARG A 305 -28.34 7.38 -5.53
CA ARG A 305 -29.02 8.68 -5.36
C ARG A 305 -28.11 9.90 -5.46
N THR A 306 -26.80 9.70 -5.35
CA THR A 306 -25.83 10.78 -5.16
C THR A 306 -24.69 10.63 -6.13
N VAL A 307 -24.25 11.73 -6.72
CA VAL A 307 -22.97 11.84 -7.41
C VAL A 307 -22.02 12.65 -6.52
N TYR A 308 -20.88 12.07 -6.21
CA TYR A 308 -19.83 12.70 -5.44
C TYR A 308 -18.78 13.26 -6.41
N VAL A 309 -18.47 14.54 -6.31
CA VAL A 309 -17.37 15.15 -7.02
C VAL A 309 -16.18 15.20 -6.07
N ASN A 310 -15.26 14.26 -6.24
CA ASN A 310 -14.14 14.06 -5.33
C ASN A 310 -12.95 14.95 -5.67
N LEU A 311 -12.71 15.19 -6.96
CA LEU A 311 -11.57 15.99 -7.44
C LEU A 311 -12.07 17.01 -8.46
N PHE A 312 -11.63 18.27 -8.33
CA PHE A 312 -11.98 19.34 -9.27
C PHE A 312 -10.96 19.39 -10.44
N ILE A 313 -10.85 18.29 -11.16
CA ILE A 313 -9.98 18.13 -12.32
C ILE A 313 -10.85 18.21 -13.57
N GLY A 314 -10.39 18.94 -14.59
CA GLY A 314 -11.10 19.00 -15.89
C GLY A 314 -11.23 17.59 -16.47
N SER A 315 -12.47 17.19 -16.74
CA SER A 315 -12.81 15.84 -17.24
C SER A 315 -14.10 15.87 -18.04
N ASP A 316 -14.21 14.96 -19.00
CA ASP A 316 -15.46 14.65 -19.69
C ASP A 316 -16.12 13.48 -18.94
N ALA A 317 -17.34 13.69 -18.41
CA ALA A 317 -18.10 12.72 -17.61
C ALA A 317 -19.32 12.21 -18.38
#